data_278ba970a1787a80d6172847c806949c
#
_entry.id   278ba970a1787a80d6172847c806949c
#
_cell.length_a   1.000
_cell.length_b   1.000
_cell.length_c   1.000
_cell.angle_alpha   90.00
_cell.angle_beta   90.00
_cell.angle_gamma   90.00
#
_symmetry.space_group_name_H-M   'P 1'
#
loop_
_entity.id
_entity.type
_entity.pdbx_description
1 polymer ?
#
loop_
_entity_poly.entity_id
_entity_poly.type
_entity_poly.pdbx_seq_one_letter_code
_entity_poly.pdbx_strand_id
1 'polypeptide(L)'
;MYKRQGYEIHAGRTEVRGSAFCTLADGTPEGCVQGNVFGTYLHGLFDTGELTEKLTAFLCRKKGIDPAGADLIPMEQYRQQQFDLLADGVRAALDLPAVYAAMGLAGPKGENV
;
A
#
# COMPACT_ATOMS: atom_id res chain seq x y z
N MET A 1 17.21 -4.70 13.61
CA MET A 1 17.02 -5.33 12.28
C MET A 1 15.52 -5.37 11.99
N TYR A 2 15.04 -4.49 11.13
CA TYR A 2 13.60 -4.43 10.84
C TYR A 2 13.27 -5.47 9.76
N LYS A 3 12.44 -6.45 10.12
CA LYS A 3 11.91 -7.42 9.16
C LYS A 3 10.70 -6.78 8.48
N ARG A 4 10.75 -6.63 7.15
CA ARG A 4 9.63 -6.19 6.34
C ARG A 4 9.10 -7.37 5.55
N GLN A 5 7.80 -7.42 5.39
CA GLN A 5 7.15 -8.40 4.52
C GLN A 5 6.97 -7.74 3.16
N GLY A 6 7.64 -8.26 2.18
CA GLY A 6 7.46 -8.01 0.77
C GLY A 6 7.54 -9.34 0.04
N TYR A 7 7.12 -9.39 -1.19
CA TYR A 7 7.27 -10.56 -2.03
C TYR A 7 7.93 -10.18 -3.36
N GLU A 8 8.75 -11.08 -3.87
CA GLU A 8 9.49 -10.91 -5.11
C GLU A 8 8.78 -11.67 -6.23
N ILE A 9 8.43 -10.97 -7.31
CA ILE A 9 7.89 -11.58 -8.53
C ILE A 9 8.66 -11.03 -9.71
N HIS A 10 9.53 -11.85 -10.28
CA HIS A 10 10.14 -11.56 -11.57
C HIS A 10 10.50 -12.83 -12.32
N ALA A 11 10.55 -12.73 -13.65
CA ALA A 11 11.07 -13.78 -14.52
C ALA A 11 12.46 -13.39 -15.02
N GLY A 12 13.38 -14.33 -14.95
CA GLY A 12 14.75 -14.11 -15.40
C GLY A 12 15.74 -13.74 -14.30
N ARG A 13 16.98 -13.51 -14.67
CA ARG A 13 18.07 -13.13 -13.79
C ARG A 13 18.61 -11.76 -14.20
N THR A 14 18.60 -10.83 -13.27
CA THR A 14 19.16 -9.49 -13.49
C THR A 14 20.57 -9.42 -12.94
N GLU A 15 21.52 -8.99 -13.77
CA GLU A 15 22.86 -8.64 -13.31
C GLU A 15 22.86 -7.20 -12.81
N VAL A 16 23.16 -7.03 -11.54
CA VAL A 16 23.16 -5.73 -10.88
C VAL A 16 24.60 -5.19 -10.85
N ARG A 17 24.78 -3.96 -11.36
CA ARG A 17 26.03 -3.21 -11.20
C ARG A 17 25.80 -2.09 -10.21
N GLY A 18 26.21 -2.27 -8.96
CA GLY A 18 26.04 -1.30 -7.88
C GLY A 18 25.90 -1.95 -6.51
N SER A 19 25.54 -1.17 -5.51
CA SER A 19 25.26 -1.69 -4.18
C SER A 19 23.86 -2.28 -4.13
N ALA A 20 23.64 -3.33 -3.35
CA ALA A 20 22.31 -3.86 -3.11
C ALA A 20 21.40 -2.83 -2.42
N PHE A 21 20.13 -2.83 -2.77
CA PHE A 21 19.12 -2.01 -2.12
C PHE A 21 18.80 -2.53 -0.71
N CYS A 22 18.69 -3.86 -0.59
CA CYS A 22 18.47 -4.52 0.69
C CYS A 22 19.07 -5.94 0.70
N THR A 23 18.91 -6.62 1.83
CA THR A 23 19.26 -8.03 1.98
C THR A 23 18.01 -8.79 2.38
N LEU A 24 17.71 -9.85 1.65
CA LEU A 24 16.58 -10.74 1.92
C LEU A 24 16.81 -11.55 3.20
N ALA A 25 15.76 -12.23 3.67
CA ALA A 25 15.80 -13.00 4.91
C ALA A 25 16.80 -14.19 4.86
N ASP A 26 17.06 -14.72 3.68
CA ASP A 26 18.03 -15.78 3.41
C ASP A 26 19.48 -15.29 3.25
N GLY A 27 19.69 -13.97 3.37
CA GLY A 27 21.00 -13.34 3.18
C GLY A 27 21.32 -12.92 1.75
N THR A 28 20.42 -13.18 0.79
CA THR A 28 20.60 -12.79 -0.61
C THR A 28 20.51 -11.28 -0.77
N PRO A 29 21.49 -10.63 -1.46
CA PRO A 29 21.37 -9.22 -1.81
C PRO A 29 20.31 -9.02 -2.89
N GLU A 30 19.44 -8.02 -2.72
CA GLU A 30 18.34 -7.70 -3.62
C GLU A 30 18.38 -6.22 -4.02
N GLY A 31 17.95 -5.95 -5.27
CA GLY A 31 17.82 -4.61 -5.80
C GLY A 31 19.15 -3.94 -6.10
N CYS A 32 19.09 -2.66 -6.44
CA CYS A 32 20.24 -1.87 -6.83
C CYS A 32 20.11 -0.43 -6.33
N VAL A 33 21.24 0.13 -5.89
CA VAL A 33 21.37 1.56 -5.58
C VAL A 33 22.56 2.12 -6.36
N GLN A 34 22.28 3.14 -7.16
CA GLN A 34 23.31 3.88 -7.89
C GLN A 34 23.00 5.38 -7.82
N GLY A 35 23.71 6.10 -6.98
CA GLY A 35 23.47 7.52 -6.74
C GLY A 35 22.07 7.79 -6.19
N ASN A 36 21.22 8.44 -6.97
CA ASN A 36 19.82 8.74 -6.62
C ASN A 36 18.81 7.76 -7.24
N VAL A 37 19.30 6.70 -7.88
CA VAL A 37 18.47 5.68 -8.51
C VAL A 37 18.41 4.47 -7.62
N PHE A 38 17.19 4.00 -7.37
CA PHE A 38 16.89 2.81 -6.57
C PHE A 38 16.03 1.88 -7.41
N GLY A 39 16.40 0.62 -7.46
CA GLY A 39 15.65 -0.42 -8.15
C GLY A 39 15.47 -1.63 -7.24
N THR A 40 14.29 -2.23 -7.27
CA THR A 40 13.98 -3.43 -6.49
C THR A 40 12.86 -4.22 -7.17
N TYR A 41 12.87 -5.54 -6.99
CA TYR A 41 11.79 -6.45 -7.37
C TYR A 41 10.84 -6.76 -6.21
N LEU A 42 11.09 -6.16 -5.04
CA LEU A 42 10.19 -6.34 -3.90
C LEU A 42 8.90 -5.55 -4.11
N HIS A 43 7.79 -6.27 -4.10
CA HIS A 43 6.45 -5.73 -4.10
C HIS A 43 5.95 -5.50 -2.67
N GLY A 44 5.00 -4.58 -2.50
CA GLY A 44 4.39 -4.32 -1.20
C GLY A 44 5.24 -3.45 -0.25
N LEU A 45 6.37 -2.90 -0.71
CA LEU A 45 7.26 -2.09 0.12
C LEU A 45 6.58 -0.84 0.72
N PHE A 46 5.60 -0.28 0.02
CA PHE A 46 4.87 0.91 0.43
C PHE A 46 3.53 0.62 1.10
N ASP A 47 3.15 -0.66 1.23
CA ASP A 47 1.90 -1.06 1.87
C ASP A 47 1.94 -0.82 3.39
N THR A 48 3.12 -0.87 3.97
CA THR A 48 3.35 -0.48 5.37
C THR A 48 3.87 0.95 5.44
N GLY A 49 3.24 1.80 6.25
CA GLY A 49 3.51 3.24 6.32
C GLY A 49 4.97 3.62 6.63
N GLU A 50 5.71 2.77 7.31
CA GLU A 50 7.06 3.09 7.81
C GLU A 50 8.11 3.37 6.71
N LEU A 51 8.12 2.63 5.59
CA LEU A 51 9.05 2.93 4.48
C LEU A 51 8.64 4.23 3.77
N THR A 52 7.33 4.41 3.57
CA THR A 52 6.78 5.63 2.97
C THR A 52 7.16 6.85 3.79
N GLU A 53 7.00 6.81 5.11
CA GLU A 53 7.40 7.88 6.02
C GLU A 53 8.89 8.19 5.92
N LYS A 54 9.74 7.16 5.99
CA LYS A 54 11.20 7.34 5.93
C LYS A 54 11.66 7.88 4.58
N LEU A 55 11.08 7.41 3.49
CA LEU A 55 11.40 7.89 2.15
C LEU A 55 10.94 9.34 1.96
N THR A 56 9.72 9.66 2.39
CA THR A 56 9.20 11.04 2.35
C THR A 56 10.08 11.97 3.18
N ALA A 57 10.41 11.61 4.41
CA ALA A 57 11.29 12.39 5.26
C ALA A 57 12.69 12.59 4.65
N PHE A 58 13.23 11.55 3.99
CA PHE A 58 14.50 11.66 3.27
C PHE A 58 14.42 12.65 2.10
N LEU A 59 13.37 12.55 1.28
CA LEU A 59 13.17 13.45 0.12
C LEU A 59 12.92 14.89 0.56
N CYS A 60 12.13 15.10 1.61
CA CYS A 60 11.87 16.42 2.18
C CYS A 60 13.18 17.07 2.68
N ARG A 61 14.00 16.32 3.44
CA ARG A 61 15.30 16.81 3.89
C ARG A 61 16.22 17.20 2.73
N LYS A 62 16.26 16.39 1.67
CA LYS A 62 17.04 16.71 0.47
C LYS A 62 16.60 18.00 -0.21
N LYS A 63 15.32 18.33 -0.14
CA LYS A 63 14.73 19.55 -0.72
C LYS A 63 14.66 20.74 0.25
N GLY A 64 15.09 20.56 1.50
CA GLY A 64 14.97 21.60 2.52
C GLY A 64 13.53 21.89 2.96
N ILE A 65 12.64 20.89 2.83
CA ILE A 65 11.23 20.96 3.22
C ILE A 65 11.09 20.28 4.58
N ASP A 66 10.30 20.86 5.48
CA ASP A 66 9.97 20.23 6.76
C ASP A 66 9.00 19.06 6.53
N PRO A 67 9.36 17.82 6.90
CA PRO A 67 8.47 16.67 6.76
C PRO A 67 7.27 16.67 7.71
N ALA A 68 7.28 17.49 8.78
CA ALA A 68 6.21 17.55 9.78
C ALA A 68 4.86 18.03 9.22
N GLY A 69 4.82 18.62 8.02
CA GLY A 69 3.60 19.03 7.33
C GLY A 69 3.01 17.99 6.37
N ALA A 70 3.60 16.81 6.25
CA ALA A 70 3.09 15.75 5.39
C ALA A 70 2.18 14.83 6.21
N ASP A 71 0.86 15.00 6.10
CA ASP A 71 -0.13 14.05 6.63
C ASP A 71 -0.06 12.75 5.84
N LEU A 72 0.85 11.86 6.23
CA LEU A 72 0.97 10.54 5.64
C LEU A 72 -0.04 9.60 6.26
N ILE A 73 -1.05 9.24 5.50
CA ILE A 73 -2.02 8.21 5.91
C ILE A 73 -1.43 6.85 5.53
N PRO A 74 -1.36 5.87 6.44
CA PRO A 74 -0.97 4.51 6.11
C PRO A 74 -1.82 3.97 4.95
N MET A 75 -1.20 3.28 3.99
CA MET A 75 -1.88 2.79 2.77
C MET A 75 -3.10 1.93 3.09
N GLU A 76 -3.04 1.13 4.14
CA GLU A 76 -4.17 0.29 4.57
C GLU A 76 -5.36 1.14 5.05
N GLN A 77 -5.09 2.18 5.83
CA GLN A 77 -6.13 3.12 6.27
C GLN A 77 -6.73 3.88 5.09
N TYR A 78 -5.90 4.35 4.16
CA TYR A 78 -6.37 4.99 2.93
C TYR A 78 -7.25 4.05 2.10
N ARG A 79 -6.83 2.79 1.92
CA ARG A 79 -7.60 1.77 1.19
C ARG A 79 -8.96 1.51 1.84
N GLN A 80 -9.00 1.40 3.18
CA GLN A 80 -10.25 1.22 3.92
C GLN A 80 -11.19 2.41 3.70
N GLN A 81 -10.70 3.63 3.80
CA GLN A 81 -11.50 4.83 3.51
C GLN A 81 -12.08 4.83 2.10
N GLN A 82 -11.29 4.38 1.10
CA GLN A 82 -11.77 4.28 -0.29
C GLN A 82 -12.83 3.18 -0.45
N PHE A 83 -12.71 2.06 0.25
CA PHE A 83 -13.75 1.03 0.26
C PHE A 83 -15.04 1.50 0.93
N ASP A 84 -14.94 2.24 2.02
CA ASP A 84 -16.13 2.80 2.68
C ASP A 84 -16.84 3.80 1.77
N LEU A 85 -16.11 4.70 1.10
CA LEU A 85 -16.67 5.62 0.11
C LEU A 85 -17.35 4.88 -1.06
N LEU A 86 -16.72 3.82 -1.57
CA LEU A 86 -17.29 2.98 -2.62
C LEU A 86 -18.57 2.29 -2.14
N ALA A 87 -18.55 1.72 -0.94
CA ALA A 87 -19.71 1.05 -0.36
C ALA A 87 -20.88 2.02 -0.17
N ASP A 88 -20.62 3.23 0.28
CA ASP A 88 -21.65 4.26 0.45
C ASP A 88 -22.20 4.71 -0.90
N GLY A 89 -21.35 4.89 -1.91
CA GLY A 89 -21.78 5.17 -3.28
C GLY A 89 -22.67 4.07 -3.87
N VAL A 90 -22.31 2.81 -3.66
CA VAL A 90 -23.11 1.66 -4.10
C VAL A 90 -24.45 1.61 -3.37
N ARG A 91 -24.47 1.81 -2.06
CA ARG A 91 -25.72 1.87 -1.26
C ARG A 91 -26.65 2.99 -1.69
N ALA A 92 -26.09 4.15 -2.04
CA ALA A 92 -26.88 5.28 -2.50
C ALA A 92 -27.44 5.10 -3.92
N ALA A 93 -26.75 4.35 -4.76
CA ALA A 93 -27.11 4.17 -6.18
C ALA A 93 -28.01 2.96 -6.45
N LEU A 94 -28.04 1.95 -5.57
CA LEU A 94 -28.78 0.71 -5.75
C LEU A 94 -29.99 0.62 -4.80
N ASP A 95 -31.12 0.12 -5.33
CA ASP A 95 -32.23 -0.34 -4.50
C ASP A 95 -31.87 -1.73 -3.92
N LEU A 96 -31.07 -1.72 -2.82
CA LEU A 96 -30.65 -2.95 -2.16
C LEU A 96 -31.81 -3.85 -1.70
N PRO A 97 -32.94 -3.33 -1.18
CA PRO A 97 -34.11 -4.15 -0.91
C PRO A 97 -34.61 -4.92 -2.13
N ALA A 98 -34.72 -4.26 -3.29
CA ALA A 98 -35.09 -4.93 -4.53
C ALA A 98 -34.09 -5.97 -4.98
N VAL A 99 -32.79 -5.71 -4.82
CA VAL A 99 -31.73 -6.69 -5.11
C VAL A 99 -31.85 -7.92 -4.21
N TYR A 100 -32.01 -7.74 -2.89
CA TYR A 100 -32.18 -8.84 -1.97
C TYR A 100 -33.46 -9.65 -2.24
N ALA A 101 -34.56 -8.98 -2.56
CA ALA A 101 -35.80 -9.64 -2.95
C ALA A 101 -35.63 -10.49 -4.22
N ALA A 102 -34.93 -9.97 -5.24
CA ALA A 102 -34.63 -10.71 -6.46
C ALA A 102 -33.73 -11.94 -6.23
N MET A 103 -32.84 -11.86 -5.20
CA MET A 103 -32.00 -12.99 -4.78
C MET A 103 -32.71 -14.01 -3.88
N GLY A 104 -33.99 -13.78 -3.53
CA GLY A 104 -34.73 -14.62 -2.59
C GLY A 104 -34.22 -14.49 -1.13
N LEU A 105 -33.48 -13.46 -0.83
CA LEU A 105 -32.99 -13.16 0.53
C LEU A 105 -33.98 -12.24 1.23
N ALA A 106 -34.32 -12.53 2.47
CA ALA A 106 -35.02 -11.58 3.31
C ALA A 106 -34.13 -10.34 3.46
N GLY A 107 -34.66 -9.16 3.14
CA GLY A 107 -33.95 -7.92 3.36
C GLY A 107 -33.53 -7.78 4.84
N PRO A 108 -32.52 -6.96 5.15
CA PRO A 108 -32.09 -6.74 6.52
C PRO A 108 -33.33 -6.32 7.32
N LYS A 109 -33.64 -7.06 8.40
CA LYS A 109 -34.70 -6.68 9.33
C LYS A 109 -34.36 -5.29 9.80
N GLY A 110 -35.21 -4.29 9.46
CA GLY A 110 -35.01 -2.91 9.88
C GLY A 110 -34.87 -2.89 11.39
N GLU A 111 -33.69 -2.53 11.88
CA GLU A 111 -33.55 -2.04 13.24
C GLU A 111 -34.21 -0.66 13.25
N ASN A 112 -35.43 -0.63 13.76
CA ASN A 112 -36.08 0.61 14.15
C ASN A 112 -35.22 1.27 15.23
N VAL A 113 -34.62 2.39 14.89
CA VAL A 113 -34.15 3.39 15.85
C VAL A 113 -35.21 4.47 15.96
#